data_c3b7883fa6e67c8bae6b34cbb4e9e1af
#
_entry.id   c3b7883fa6e67c8bae6b34cbb4e9e1af
#
_cell.length_a   1.000
_cell.length_b   1.000
_cell.length_c   1.000
_cell.angle_alpha   90.00
_cell.angle_beta   90.00
_cell.angle_gamma   90.00
#
_symmetry.space_group_name_H-M   'P 1'
#
loop_
_entity.id
_entity.type
_entity.pdbx_description
1 polymer ?
#
loop_
_entity_poly.entity_id
_entity_poly.type
_entity_poly.pdbx_seq_one_letter_code
_entity_poly.pdbx_strand_id
1 'polypeptide(L)'
;MPRDPRPTSGESPELLTRYHRQLFVLLCGATVFEGFDTMLTSLSLHYMEADFAVSQSELALAVSFISTGTVAAFFSLRLADRYGRRPVFLASIAGYTLLTLLTAFSQTLDQFIALQFVARLLMVTELALAYVMLGEEIPAHLRSRALSLLGGFALCGAALPALALPLVIETQWGWRGLFLLGGSLALLFPVYWKLLRETRLFSERAEDARNASFKLEMQKTATLFRGHYLRRTAGLTAVWFTINFWTACTLFFFAAYVQGERGWDEMTLAWVVPSATLAGFCGYLLAGRSMDAIGRKPTLGIYLAGASIAGTICYRSESDVIIIASYFALMMLAGLWAIGETIAVELFDTDVRATANGLTNNLLGRWGLVLGPAAMGFLIGKLGSIGEAASWLALGNLVVLPLILWLVPESRDFGLDEG
;
A
#
# COMPACT_ATOMS: atom_id res chain seq x y z
N MET A 1 22.43 -45.38 2.45
CA MET A 1 22.48 -44.01 2.94
C MET A 1 23.58 -43.27 2.21
N PRO A 2 23.28 -42.43 1.20
CA PRO A 2 24.25 -41.48 0.66
C PRO A 2 24.16 -40.19 1.50
N ARG A 3 25.30 -39.69 1.90
CA ARG A 3 25.44 -38.45 2.66
C ARG A 3 25.12 -37.25 1.76
N ASP A 4 24.22 -36.42 2.26
CA ASP A 4 23.88 -35.11 1.74
C ASP A 4 25.14 -34.25 1.52
N PRO A 5 25.38 -33.65 0.35
CA PRO A 5 26.52 -32.75 0.16
C PRO A 5 26.23 -31.45 0.93
N ARG A 6 26.98 -31.25 2.01
CA ARG A 6 27.04 -29.95 2.68
C ARG A 6 27.37 -28.86 1.63
N PRO A 7 26.71 -27.69 1.69
CA PRO A 7 27.08 -26.61 0.79
C PRO A 7 28.54 -26.25 0.98
N THR A 8 29.30 -26.27 -0.09
CA THR A 8 30.71 -25.90 -0.13
C THR A 8 30.87 -24.46 0.33
N SER A 9 31.41 -24.28 1.51
CA SER A 9 31.88 -23.03 2.07
C SER A 9 33.00 -22.46 1.17
N GLY A 10 32.68 -21.62 0.21
CA GLY A 10 33.70 -21.07 -0.67
C GLY A 10 33.24 -19.95 -1.60
N GLU A 11 31.94 -19.60 -1.65
CA GLU A 11 31.53 -18.40 -2.36
C GLU A 11 31.70 -17.18 -1.46
N SER A 12 32.70 -16.34 -1.78
CA SER A 12 32.84 -15.03 -1.15
C SER A 12 31.51 -14.28 -1.32
N PRO A 13 30.97 -13.63 -0.25
CA PRO A 13 29.70 -12.91 -0.34
C PRO A 13 29.77 -11.91 -1.51
N GLU A 14 28.85 -12.03 -2.46
CA GLU A 14 28.78 -11.10 -3.59
C GLU A 14 28.77 -9.66 -3.06
N LEU A 15 29.81 -8.91 -3.40
CA LEU A 15 29.99 -7.54 -2.94
C LEU A 15 28.97 -6.62 -3.65
N LEU A 16 28.40 -5.69 -2.90
CA LEU A 16 27.54 -4.64 -3.48
C LEU A 16 28.31 -3.84 -4.53
N THR A 17 27.93 -3.97 -5.78
CA THR A 17 28.50 -3.20 -6.89
C THR A 17 28.04 -1.74 -6.84
N ARG A 18 28.74 -0.87 -7.57
CA ARG A 18 28.32 0.53 -7.75
C ARG A 18 26.90 0.61 -8.34
N TYR A 19 26.55 -0.30 -9.24
CA TYR A 19 25.23 -0.36 -9.84
C TYR A 19 24.14 -0.72 -8.82
N HIS A 20 24.36 -1.69 -7.91
CA HIS A 20 23.40 -2.06 -6.86
C HIS A 20 23.07 -0.86 -5.97
N ARG A 21 24.06 -0.05 -5.61
CA ARG A 21 23.85 1.20 -4.84
C ARG A 21 23.07 2.24 -5.61
N GLN A 22 23.39 2.43 -6.90
CA GLN A 22 22.64 3.34 -7.77
C GLN A 22 21.19 2.91 -7.94
N LEU A 23 20.96 1.63 -8.22
CA LEU A 23 19.62 1.05 -8.33
C LEU A 23 18.82 1.29 -7.03
N PHE A 24 19.41 0.96 -5.87
CA PHE A 24 18.77 1.17 -4.58
C PHE A 24 18.36 2.64 -4.37
N VAL A 25 19.25 3.58 -4.61
CA VAL A 25 18.95 5.02 -4.46
C VAL A 25 17.86 5.48 -5.42
N LEU A 26 17.89 5.04 -6.68
CA LEU A 26 16.85 5.37 -7.66
C LEU A 26 15.49 4.83 -7.23
N LEU A 27 15.41 3.56 -6.85
CA LEU A 27 14.15 2.94 -6.44
C LEU A 27 13.61 3.54 -5.14
N CYS A 28 14.48 3.80 -4.15
CA CYS A 28 14.08 4.51 -2.93
C CYS A 28 13.57 5.93 -3.24
N GLY A 29 14.21 6.65 -4.16
CA GLY A 29 13.73 7.97 -4.59
C GLY A 29 12.34 7.89 -5.21
N ALA A 30 12.10 6.95 -6.12
CA ALA A 30 10.78 6.73 -6.72
C ALA A 30 9.73 6.38 -5.64
N THR A 31 10.08 5.48 -4.70
CA THR A 31 9.17 5.04 -3.63
C THR A 31 8.83 6.18 -2.64
N VAL A 32 9.74 7.12 -2.38
CA VAL A 32 9.42 8.33 -1.61
C VAL A 32 8.34 9.15 -2.30
N PHE A 33 8.44 9.35 -3.62
CA PHE A 33 7.43 10.09 -4.37
C PHE A 33 6.10 9.33 -4.48
N GLU A 34 6.15 8.01 -4.57
CA GLU A 34 4.95 7.17 -4.49
C GLU A 34 4.23 7.35 -3.14
N GLY A 35 4.98 7.27 -2.03
CA GLY A 35 4.45 7.56 -0.70
C GLY A 35 3.85 8.96 -0.60
N PHE A 36 4.53 9.97 -1.15
CA PHE A 36 4.05 11.35 -1.23
C PHE A 36 2.70 11.41 -1.96
N ASP A 37 2.62 10.86 -3.17
CA ASP A 37 1.41 10.90 -4.01
C ASP A 37 0.21 10.17 -3.37
N THR A 38 0.46 9.12 -2.61
CA THR A 38 -0.57 8.37 -1.89
C THR A 38 -1.34 9.26 -0.90
N MET A 39 -0.69 10.23 -0.26
CA MET A 39 -1.29 11.14 0.71
C MET A 39 -1.87 12.42 0.11
N LEU A 40 -1.52 12.78 -1.12
CA LEU A 40 -1.98 14.03 -1.75
C LEU A 40 -3.50 14.15 -1.73
N THR A 41 -4.20 13.13 -2.22
CA THR A 41 -5.66 13.14 -2.30
C THR A 41 -6.30 13.24 -0.91
N SER A 42 -5.79 12.48 0.06
CA SER A 42 -6.30 12.49 1.44
C SER A 42 -6.24 13.87 2.08
N LEU A 43 -5.10 14.55 1.97
CA LEU A 43 -4.89 15.89 2.54
C LEU A 43 -5.62 17.00 1.77
N SER A 44 -6.00 16.75 0.52
CA SER A 44 -6.67 17.73 -0.34
C SER A 44 -8.19 17.68 -0.24
N LEU A 45 -8.80 16.59 0.29
CA LEU A 45 -10.24 16.36 0.28
C LEU A 45 -11.03 17.52 0.89
N HIS A 46 -10.58 18.09 2.02
CA HIS A 46 -11.24 19.19 2.68
C HIS A 46 -11.35 20.44 1.78
N TYR A 47 -10.28 20.76 1.08
CA TYR A 47 -10.22 21.95 0.20
C TYR A 47 -10.97 21.74 -1.12
N MET A 48 -10.99 20.50 -1.62
CA MET A 48 -11.66 20.13 -2.86
C MET A 48 -13.19 20.27 -2.77
N GLU A 49 -13.76 20.11 -1.58
CA GLU A 49 -15.19 20.28 -1.32
C GLU A 49 -15.66 21.68 -1.76
N ALA A 50 -14.99 22.71 -1.28
CA ALA A 50 -15.32 24.10 -1.61
C ALA A 50 -14.94 24.45 -3.07
N ASP A 51 -13.82 23.95 -3.55
CA ASP A 51 -13.24 24.33 -4.84
C ASP A 51 -14.00 23.70 -6.04
N PHE A 52 -14.47 22.48 -5.91
CA PHE A 52 -15.31 21.80 -6.91
C PHE A 52 -16.81 21.95 -6.65
N ALA A 53 -17.20 22.60 -5.55
CA ALA A 53 -18.61 22.76 -5.11
C ALA A 53 -19.36 21.43 -5.03
N VAL A 54 -18.73 20.42 -4.43
CA VAL A 54 -19.23 19.05 -4.26
C VAL A 54 -19.26 18.67 -2.79
N SER A 55 -20.07 17.68 -2.43
CA SER A 55 -20.18 17.18 -1.06
C SER A 55 -19.03 16.20 -0.70
N GLN A 56 -18.77 16.02 0.59
CA GLN A 56 -17.83 14.99 1.08
C GLN A 56 -18.24 13.55 0.66
N SER A 57 -19.54 13.31 0.51
CA SER A 57 -20.07 12.05 -0.01
C SER A 57 -19.64 11.81 -1.47
N GLU A 58 -19.74 12.82 -2.32
CA GLU A 58 -19.31 12.74 -3.73
C GLU A 58 -17.79 12.57 -3.84
N LEU A 59 -17.01 13.28 -3.01
CA LEU A 59 -15.55 13.10 -2.94
C LEU A 59 -15.18 11.69 -2.51
N ALA A 60 -15.86 11.11 -1.53
CA ALA A 60 -15.59 9.73 -1.10
C ALA A 60 -15.91 8.72 -2.22
N LEU A 61 -16.98 8.92 -2.99
CA LEU A 61 -17.29 8.11 -4.17
C LEU A 61 -16.25 8.28 -5.28
N ALA A 62 -15.75 9.51 -5.48
CA ALA A 62 -14.66 9.79 -6.40
C ALA A 62 -13.39 9.01 -6.03
N VAL A 63 -13.01 9.03 -4.74
CA VAL A 63 -11.88 8.24 -4.22
C VAL A 63 -12.09 6.75 -4.43
N SER A 64 -13.31 6.24 -4.25
CA SER A 64 -13.65 4.85 -4.54
C SER A 64 -13.38 4.51 -6.02
N PHE A 65 -13.83 5.34 -6.94
CA PHE A 65 -13.59 5.14 -8.36
C PHE A 65 -12.09 5.18 -8.70
N ILE A 66 -11.36 6.17 -8.22
CA ILE A 66 -9.90 6.29 -8.39
C ILE A 66 -9.20 5.02 -7.86
N SER A 67 -9.65 4.49 -6.74
CA SER A 67 -9.07 3.28 -6.13
C SER A 67 -9.24 2.03 -6.98
N THR A 68 -10.18 1.98 -7.94
CA THR A 68 -10.27 0.88 -8.90
C THR A 68 -9.01 0.77 -9.77
N GLY A 69 -8.26 1.86 -9.94
CA GLY A 69 -6.95 1.86 -10.58
C GLY A 69 -5.95 0.93 -9.88
N THR A 70 -6.04 0.75 -8.55
CA THR A 70 -5.17 -0.18 -7.81
C THR A 70 -5.45 -1.63 -8.18
N VAL A 71 -6.69 -1.98 -8.45
CA VAL A 71 -7.10 -3.33 -8.91
C VAL A 71 -6.65 -3.52 -10.36
N ALA A 72 -6.83 -2.49 -11.21
CA ALA A 72 -6.41 -2.53 -12.60
C ALA A 72 -4.89 -2.70 -12.75
N ALA A 73 -4.09 -2.21 -11.81
CA ALA A 73 -2.63 -2.36 -11.79
C ALA A 73 -2.19 -3.83 -11.77
N PHE A 74 -2.99 -4.75 -11.25
CA PHE A 74 -2.71 -6.19 -11.30
C PHE A 74 -2.50 -6.70 -12.74
N PHE A 75 -3.25 -6.14 -13.68
CA PHE A 75 -3.13 -6.53 -15.08
C PHE A 75 -1.93 -5.87 -15.77
N SER A 76 -1.55 -4.66 -15.36
CA SER A 76 -0.40 -3.94 -15.93
C SER A 76 0.95 -4.58 -15.56
N LEU A 77 1.05 -5.25 -14.40
CA LEU A 77 2.26 -5.97 -14.00
C LEU A 77 2.65 -7.07 -14.99
N ARG A 78 1.67 -7.70 -15.65
CA ARG A 78 1.93 -8.70 -16.70
C ARG A 78 2.63 -8.11 -17.93
N LEU A 79 2.49 -6.81 -18.18
CA LEU A 79 3.22 -6.15 -19.25
C LEU A 79 4.73 -6.14 -18.96
N ALA A 80 5.12 -6.03 -17.68
CA ALA A 80 6.53 -6.09 -17.29
C ALA A 80 7.15 -7.47 -17.49
N ASP A 81 6.36 -8.54 -17.32
CA ASP A 81 6.82 -9.90 -17.62
C ASP A 81 7.03 -10.12 -19.12
N ARG A 82 6.25 -9.43 -19.97
CA ARG A 82 6.31 -9.56 -21.41
C ARG A 82 7.33 -8.62 -22.07
N TYR A 83 7.37 -7.36 -21.64
CA TYR A 83 8.13 -6.29 -22.30
C TYR A 83 9.42 -5.92 -21.57
N GLY A 84 9.61 -6.40 -20.34
CA GLY A 84 10.73 -6.07 -19.48
C GLY A 84 10.34 -5.18 -18.31
N ARG A 85 11.13 -5.26 -17.22
CA ARG A 85 10.86 -4.50 -15.99
C ARG A 85 11.14 -3.01 -16.23
N ARG A 86 12.28 -2.70 -16.85
CA ARG A 86 12.74 -1.33 -17.09
C ARG A 86 11.76 -0.48 -17.93
N PRO A 87 11.31 -0.88 -19.14
CA PRO A 87 10.44 -0.04 -19.95
C PRO A 87 9.08 0.21 -19.29
N VAL A 88 8.50 -0.80 -18.61
CA VAL A 88 7.22 -0.64 -17.91
C VAL A 88 7.39 0.27 -16.68
N PHE A 89 8.46 0.11 -15.90
CA PHE A 89 8.78 1.00 -14.79
C PHE A 89 8.93 2.46 -15.25
N LEU A 90 9.71 2.71 -16.29
CA LEU A 90 9.93 4.05 -16.85
C LEU A 90 8.65 4.68 -17.41
N ALA A 91 7.82 3.89 -18.09
CA ALA A 91 6.52 4.35 -18.56
C ALA A 91 5.57 4.68 -17.39
N SER A 92 5.59 3.85 -16.33
CA SER A 92 4.76 4.06 -15.15
C SER A 92 5.17 5.32 -14.40
N ILE A 93 6.47 5.51 -14.09
CA ILE A 93 6.95 6.69 -13.37
C ILE A 93 6.72 7.99 -14.17
N ALA A 94 6.99 7.98 -15.47
CA ALA A 94 6.73 9.12 -16.33
C ALA A 94 5.24 9.44 -16.42
N GLY A 95 4.41 8.41 -16.59
CA GLY A 95 2.97 8.55 -16.73
C GLY A 95 2.33 9.08 -15.46
N TYR A 96 2.58 8.46 -14.28
CA TYR A 96 1.91 8.92 -13.08
C TYR A 96 2.39 10.30 -12.64
N THR A 97 3.69 10.61 -12.74
CA THR A 97 4.20 11.94 -12.36
C THR A 97 3.66 13.05 -13.25
N LEU A 98 3.54 12.79 -14.58
CA LEU A 98 2.90 13.72 -15.49
C LEU A 98 1.40 13.89 -15.16
N LEU A 99 0.69 12.81 -14.88
CA LEU A 99 -0.74 12.87 -14.55
C LEU A 99 -0.98 13.55 -13.21
N THR A 100 -0.12 13.32 -12.21
CA THR A 100 -0.14 14.05 -10.93
C THR A 100 0.08 15.55 -11.17
N LEU A 101 1.05 15.91 -12.02
CA LEU A 101 1.25 17.32 -12.40
C LEU A 101 0.03 17.92 -13.09
N LEU A 102 -0.58 17.20 -14.04
CA LEU A 102 -1.78 17.64 -14.74
C LEU A 102 -2.99 17.74 -13.80
N THR A 103 -3.06 16.95 -12.75
CA THR A 103 -4.12 17.02 -11.73
C THR A 103 -4.16 18.39 -11.04
N ALA A 104 -3.02 19.06 -10.88
CA ALA A 104 -2.98 20.42 -10.33
C ALA A 104 -3.78 21.44 -11.17
N PHE A 105 -4.04 21.15 -12.44
CA PHE A 105 -4.78 22.02 -13.36
C PHE A 105 -6.23 21.55 -13.57
N SER A 106 -6.71 20.53 -12.87
CA SER A 106 -8.09 20.06 -12.96
C SER A 106 -9.06 21.14 -12.47
N GLN A 107 -10.11 21.38 -13.24
CA GLN A 107 -11.15 22.40 -12.96
C GLN A 107 -12.47 21.76 -12.51
N THR A 108 -12.62 20.44 -12.75
CA THR A 108 -13.81 19.68 -12.37
C THR A 108 -13.44 18.40 -11.68
N LEU A 109 -14.35 17.89 -10.85
CA LEU A 109 -14.18 16.60 -10.18
C LEU A 109 -13.97 15.45 -11.18
N ASP A 110 -14.67 15.45 -12.33
CA ASP A 110 -14.52 14.40 -13.35
C ASP A 110 -13.12 14.39 -13.97
N GLN A 111 -12.54 15.57 -14.23
CA GLN A 111 -11.15 15.68 -14.71
C GLN A 111 -10.18 15.12 -13.65
N PHE A 112 -10.38 15.50 -12.39
CA PHE A 112 -9.59 15.00 -11.27
C PHE A 112 -9.68 13.48 -11.20
N ILE A 113 -10.87 12.90 -11.23
CA ILE A 113 -11.10 11.45 -11.20
C ILE A 113 -10.38 10.75 -12.34
N ALA A 114 -10.53 11.23 -13.57
CA ALA A 114 -9.93 10.61 -14.74
C ALA A 114 -8.40 10.60 -14.68
N LEU A 115 -7.79 11.74 -14.31
CA LEU A 115 -6.34 11.85 -14.16
C LEU A 115 -5.81 10.97 -13.02
N GLN A 116 -6.44 11.02 -11.86
CA GLN A 116 -6.02 10.27 -10.68
C GLN A 116 -6.27 8.76 -10.80
N PHE A 117 -7.31 8.32 -11.52
CA PHE A 117 -7.51 6.89 -11.81
C PHE A 117 -6.33 6.29 -12.57
N VAL A 118 -5.91 6.95 -13.66
CA VAL A 118 -4.77 6.46 -14.46
C VAL A 118 -3.45 6.64 -13.70
N ALA A 119 -3.28 7.75 -12.98
CA ALA A 119 -2.11 7.97 -12.12
C ALA A 119 -1.99 6.86 -11.07
N ARG A 120 -3.08 6.51 -10.38
CA ARG A 120 -3.13 5.45 -9.37
C ARG A 120 -2.75 4.08 -9.94
N LEU A 121 -3.24 3.73 -11.12
CA LEU A 121 -2.88 2.49 -11.82
C LEU A 121 -1.36 2.43 -12.08
N LEU A 122 -0.81 3.50 -12.65
CA LEU A 122 0.61 3.55 -13.00
C LEU A 122 1.51 3.60 -11.76
N MET A 123 1.14 4.34 -10.73
CA MET A 123 1.85 4.46 -9.46
C MET A 123 1.98 3.09 -8.76
N VAL A 124 0.87 2.35 -8.67
CA VAL A 124 0.88 1.00 -8.07
C VAL A 124 1.70 0.01 -8.90
N THR A 125 1.68 0.16 -10.23
CA THR A 125 2.53 -0.64 -11.13
C THR A 125 4.01 -0.34 -10.90
N GLU A 126 4.36 0.93 -10.77
CA GLU A 126 5.73 1.40 -10.49
C GLU A 126 6.24 0.83 -9.17
N LEU A 127 5.49 1.00 -8.08
CA LEU A 127 5.85 0.49 -6.75
C LEU A 127 6.11 -1.02 -6.75
N ALA A 128 5.21 -1.80 -7.35
CA ALA A 128 5.37 -3.24 -7.44
C ALA A 128 6.63 -3.63 -8.23
N LEU A 129 6.93 -2.92 -9.32
CA LEU A 129 8.14 -3.14 -10.10
C LEU A 129 9.40 -2.72 -9.36
N ALA A 130 9.36 -1.67 -8.53
CA ALA A 130 10.48 -1.29 -7.66
C ALA A 130 10.88 -2.45 -6.73
N TYR A 131 9.89 -3.09 -6.08
CA TYR A 131 10.13 -4.26 -5.24
C TYR A 131 10.68 -5.45 -6.04
N VAL A 132 10.14 -5.72 -7.23
CA VAL A 132 10.60 -6.82 -8.10
C VAL A 132 12.04 -6.57 -8.55
N MET A 133 12.33 -5.41 -9.12
CA MET A 133 13.67 -5.07 -9.63
C MET A 133 14.73 -5.10 -8.54
N LEU A 134 14.41 -4.58 -7.35
CA LEU A 134 15.31 -4.63 -6.21
C LEU A 134 15.54 -6.07 -5.74
N GLY A 135 14.48 -6.86 -5.68
CA GLY A 135 14.54 -8.26 -5.26
C GLY A 135 15.31 -9.17 -6.25
N GLU A 136 15.26 -8.85 -7.55
CA GLU A 136 15.98 -9.60 -8.60
C GLU A 136 17.48 -9.27 -8.63
N GLU A 137 17.87 -8.02 -8.33
CA GLU A 137 19.26 -7.54 -8.49
C GLU A 137 20.10 -7.64 -7.20
N ILE A 138 19.48 -7.44 -6.02
CA ILE A 138 20.24 -7.42 -4.77
C ILE A 138 20.63 -8.83 -4.32
N PRO A 139 21.89 -9.05 -3.87
CA PRO A 139 22.35 -10.32 -3.34
C PRO A 139 21.44 -10.87 -2.23
N ALA A 140 21.21 -12.20 -2.21
CA ALA A 140 20.23 -12.86 -1.35
C ALA A 140 20.38 -12.49 0.14
N HIS A 141 21.63 -12.38 0.65
CA HIS A 141 21.92 -12.07 2.06
C HIS A 141 21.55 -10.62 2.47
N LEU A 142 21.37 -9.69 1.51
CA LEU A 142 20.99 -8.30 1.76
C LEU A 142 19.55 -7.99 1.31
N ARG A 143 18.90 -8.89 0.58
CA ARG A 143 17.60 -8.68 -0.05
C ARG A 143 16.52 -8.24 0.92
N SER A 144 16.35 -8.95 2.03
CA SER A 144 15.34 -8.62 3.04
C SER A 144 15.54 -7.21 3.60
N ARG A 145 16.79 -6.84 3.91
CA ARG A 145 17.11 -5.49 4.42
C ARG A 145 16.83 -4.41 3.38
N ALA A 146 17.20 -4.64 2.11
CA ALA A 146 16.97 -3.69 1.04
C ALA A 146 15.47 -3.46 0.79
N LEU A 147 14.67 -4.53 0.73
CA LEU A 147 13.22 -4.44 0.55
C LEU A 147 12.52 -3.76 1.74
N SER A 148 12.96 -4.05 2.98
CA SER A 148 12.43 -3.37 4.17
C SER A 148 12.74 -1.89 4.18
N LEU A 149 13.95 -1.49 3.77
CA LEU A 149 14.32 -0.08 3.65
C LEU A 149 13.51 0.60 2.55
N LEU A 150 13.29 -0.06 1.41
CA LEU A 150 12.44 0.47 0.33
C LEU A 150 11.04 0.83 0.87
N GLY A 151 10.40 -0.08 1.61
CA GLY A 151 9.12 0.20 2.27
C GLY A 151 9.19 1.32 3.30
N GLY A 152 10.28 1.41 4.05
CA GLY A 152 10.53 2.53 4.97
C GLY A 152 10.58 3.89 4.27
N PHE A 153 11.18 3.96 3.08
CA PHE A 153 11.19 5.19 2.26
C PHE A 153 9.79 5.57 1.75
N ALA A 154 8.92 4.61 1.43
CA ALA A 154 7.52 4.89 1.12
C ALA A 154 6.78 5.56 2.28
N LEU A 155 6.96 5.04 3.51
CA LEU A 155 6.37 5.65 4.71
C LEU A 155 6.91 7.07 4.96
N CYS A 156 8.21 7.29 4.79
CA CYS A 156 8.78 8.64 4.88
C CYS A 156 8.17 9.56 3.82
N GLY A 157 8.00 9.07 2.59
CA GLY A 157 7.34 9.80 1.51
C GLY A 157 5.91 10.21 1.87
N ALA A 158 5.13 9.31 2.45
CA ALA A 158 3.76 9.57 2.86
C ALA A 158 3.61 10.65 3.96
N ALA A 159 4.64 10.90 4.74
CA ALA A 159 4.64 11.96 5.75
C ALA A 159 4.90 13.37 5.16
N LEU A 160 5.62 13.46 4.03
CA LEU A 160 6.07 14.73 3.47
C LEU A 160 4.95 15.69 3.02
N PRO A 161 3.82 15.23 2.41
CA PRO A 161 2.74 16.13 2.01
C PRO A 161 2.12 16.89 3.18
N ALA A 162 2.02 16.26 4.36
CA ALA A 162 1.50 16.93 5.54
C ALA A 162 2.44 18.06 6.01
N LEU A 163 3.76 17.88 5.91
CA LEU A 163 4.75 18.93 6.18
C LEU A 163 4.71 20.03 5.11
N ALA A 164 4.40 19.70 3.87
CA ALA A 164 4.33 20.66 2.78
C ALA A 164 3.02 21.46 2.77
N LEU A 165 1.94 20.93 3.32
CA LEU A 165 0.60 21.53 3.28
C LEU A 165 0.57 22.98 3.78
N PRO A 166 1.10 23.34 4.98
CA PRO A 166 1.09 24.73 5.44
C PRO A 166 1.84 25.68 4.52
N LEU A 167 2.87 25.18 3.81
CA LEU A 167 3.70 26.00 2.92
C LEU A 167 3.02 26.31 1.60
N VAL A 168 2.16 25.39 1.11
CA VAL A 168 1.52 25.55 -0.21
C VAL A 168 0.12 26.15 -0.13
N ILE A 169 -0.61 25.92 0.99
CA ILE A 169 -2.01 26.30 1.09
C ILE A 169 -2.21 27.83 1.04
N GLU A 170 -1.26 28.60 1.56
CA GLU A 170 -1.28 30.07 1.53
C GLU A 170 -0.84 30.65 0.18
N THR A 171 -0.34 29.82 -0.74
CA THR A 171 0.03 30.25 -2.08
C THR A 171 -1.19 30.37 -2.98
N GLN A 172 -1.05 31.03 -4.12
CA GLN A 172 -2.09 31.10 -5.15
C GLN A 172 -2.53 29.71 -5.68
N TRP A 173 -1.76 28.65 -5.42
CA TRP A 173 -2.05 27.29 -5.86
C TRP A 173 -2.89 26.51 -4.84
N GLY A 174 -2.91 26.93 -3.56
CA GLY A 174 -3.63 26.22 -2.53
C GLY A 174 -3.27 24.72 -2.48
N TRP A 175 -4.27 23.85 -2.32
CA TRP A 175 -4.08 22.39 -2.31
C TRP A 175 -3.46 21.82 -3.61
N ARG A 176 -3.66 22.50 -4.74
CA ARG A 176 -3.05 22.14 -6.03
C ARG A 176 -1.54 22.19 -6.00
N GLY A 177 -0.94 23.01 -5.13
CA GLY A 177 0.49 23.09 -4.88
C GLY A 177 1.10 21.75 -4.44
N LEU A 178 0.34 20.93 -3.72
CA LEU A 178 0.78 19.59 -3.35
C LEU A 178 0.97 18.70 -4.60
N PHE A 179 0.05 18.76 -5.56
CA PHE A 179 0.14 18.00 -6.81
C PHE A 179 1.26 18.53 -7.73
N LEU A 180 1.55 19.83 -7.72
CA LEU A 180 2.73 20.38 -8.39
C LEU A 180 4.02 19.83 -7.80
N LEU A 181 4.11 19.75 -6.46
CA LEU A 181 5.26 19.17 -5.77
C LEU A 181 5.38 17.67 -6.08
N GLY A 182 4.31 16.89 -6.00
CA GLY A 182 4.28 15.47 -6.34
C GLY A 182 4.70 15.21 -7.79
N GLY A 183 4.19 16.01 -8.73
CA GLY A 183 4.55 15.94 -10.14
C GLY A 183 5.99 16.37 -10.46
N SER A 184 6.69 17.04 -9.51
CA SER A 184 8.08 17.50 -9.71
C SER A 184 9.07 16.37 -9.96
N LEU A 185 8.76 15.12 -9.57
CA LEU A 185 9.56 13.94 -9.91
C LEU A 185 9.76 13.78 -11.43
N ALA A 186 8.84 14.30 -12.24
CA ALA A 186 9.00 14.32 -13.70
C ALA A 186 10.33 14.97 -14.13
N LEU A 187 10.85 15.94 -13.36
CA LEU A 187 12.15 16.58 -13.62
C LEU A 187 13.34 15.60 -13.46
N LEU A 188 13.17 14.56 -12.66
CA LEU A 188 14.20 13.52 -12.46
C LEU A 188 14.09 12.39 -13.49
N PHE A 189 13.07 12.37 -14.33
CA PHE A 189 12.88 11.32 -15.33
C PHE A 189 14.12 11.09 -16.24
N PRO A 190 14.85 12.10 -16.71
CA PRO A 190 16.07 11.89 -17.49
C PRO A 190 17.15 11.10 -16.73
N VAL A 191 17.20 11.24 -15.40
CA VAL A 191 18.13 10.51 -14.53
C VAL A 191 17.74 9.03 -14.50
N TYR A 192 16.45 8.73 -14.28
CA TYR A 192 15.93 7.35 -14.32
C TYR A 192 16.17 6.71 -15.69
N TRP A 193 15.88 7.43 -16.77
CA TRP A 193 16.08 6.95 -18.14
C TRP A 193 17.52 6.54 -18.43
N LYS A 194 18.50 7.33 -17.97
CA LYS A 194 19.93 7.10 -18.22
C LYS A 194 20.54 6.04 -17.31
N LEU A 195 20.13 5.99 -16.05
CA LEU A 195 20.82 5.19 -15.04
C LEU A 195 20.15 3.85 -14.75
N LEU A 196 18.85 3.72 -14.95
CA LEU A 196 18.13 2.48 -14.72
C LEU A 196 18.44 1.50 -15.87
N ARG A 197 18.77 0.25 -15.52
CA ARG A 197 19.02 -0.84 -16.45
C ARG A 197 17.95 -1.91 -16.34
N GLU A 198 17.84 -2.77 -17.34
CA GLU A 198 17.03 -3.97 -17.27
C GLU A 198 17.62 -4.95 -16.26
N THR A 199 16.76 -5.74 -15.59
CA THR A 199 17.23 -6.73 -14.61
C THR A 199 17.94 -7.89 -15.31
N ARG A 200 18.98 -8.39 -14.65
CA ARG A 200 19.76 -9.54 -15.16
C ARG A 200 18.87 -10.76 -15.33
N LEU A 201 18.02 -11.02 -14.35
CA LEU A 201 17.13 -12.18 -14.35
C LEU A 201 16.16 -12.16 -15.54
N PHE A 202 15.62 -10.98 -15.90
CA PHE A 202 14.78 -10.84 -17.09
C PHE A 202 15.58 -11.05 -18.36
N SER A 203 16.79 -10.48 -18.45
CA SER A 203 17.65 -10.61 -19.64
C SER A 203 18.06 -12.05 -19.92
N GLU A 204 18.28 -12.85 -18.86
CA GLU A 204 18.65 -14.27 -18.94
C GLU A 204 17.46 -15.19 -19.28
N ARG A 205 16.24 -14.84 -18.83
CA ARG A 205 15.02 -15.66 -18.96
C ARG A 205 14.02 -15.12 -19.98
N ALA A 206 14.38 -14.13 -20.77
CA ALA A 206 13.46 -13.43 -21.69
C ALA A 206 12.75 -14.37 -22.68
N GLU A 207 13.41 -15.46 -23.14
CA GLU A 207 12.81 -16.46 -24.01
C GLU A 207 11.85 -17.39 -23.25
N ASP A 208 12.23 -17.83 -22.04
CA ASP A 208 11.40 -18.69 -21.20
C ASP A 208 10.17 -17.96 -20.67
N ALA A 209 10.31 -16.68 -20.28
CA ALA A 209 9.20 -15.85 -19.82
C ALA A 209 8.17 -15.55 -20.92
N ARG A 210 8.60 -15.39 -22.16
CA ARG A 210 7.69 -15.24 -23.32
C ARG A 210 6.93 -16.54 -23.63
N ASN A 211 7.55 -17.67 -23.34
CA ASN A 211 7.03 -19.01 -23.58
C ASN A 211 6.32 -19.60 -22.35
N ALA A 212 6.47 -18.98 -21.15
CA ALA A 212 5.77 -19.41 -19.95
C ALA A 212 4.27 -19.37 -20.22
N SER A 213 3.69 -20.55 -20.29
CA SER A 213 2.33 -20.76 -20.78
C SER A 213 1.36 -20.09 -19.81
N PHE A 214 0.60 -19.09 -20.28
CA PHE A 214 -0.59 -18.55 -19.62
C PHE A 214 -1.49 -19.67 -19.03
N LYS A 215 -1.49 -20.84 -19.68
CA LYS A 215 -2.17 -22.03 -19.23
C LYS A 215 -1.63 -22.55 -17.90
N LEU A 216 -0.32 -22.48 -17.66
CA LEU A 216 0.31 -22.92 -16.40
C LEU A 216 -0.04 -21.96 -15.25
N GLU A 217 -0.04 -20.67 -15.49
CA GLU A 217 -0.46 -19.69 -14.47
C GLU A 217 -1.95 -19.81 -14.14
N MET A 218 -2.80 -20.01 -15.17
CA MET A 218 -4.22 -20.30 -14.94
C MET A 218 -4.42 -21.60 -14.15
N GLN A 219 -3.63 -22.63 -14.42
CA GLN A 219 -3.69 -23.87 -13.65
C GLN A 219 -3.29 -23.66 -12.19
N LYS A 220 -2.20 -22.93 -11.92
CA LYS A 220 -1.78 -22.55 -10.56
C LYS A 220 -2.87 -21.76 -9.86
N THR A 221 -3.45 -20.76 -10.53
CA THR A 221 -4.58 -19.99 -10.00
C THR A 221 -5.79 -20.87 -9.70
N ALA A 222 -6.14 -21.78 -10.60
CA ALA A 222 -7.25 -22.70 -10.40
C ALA A 222 -7.03 -23.66 -9.21
N THR A 223 -5.78 -24.03 -8.92
CA THR A 223 -5.42 -24.86 -7.77
C THR A 223 -5.76 -24.16 -6.45
N LEU A 224 -5.62 -22.84 -6.39
CA LEU A 224 -5.93 -22.03 -5.19
C LEU A 224 -7.43 -22.07 -4.81
N PHE A 225 -8.31 -22.37 -5.75
CA PHE A 225 -9.75 -22.51 -5.52
C PHE A 225 -10.19 -23.95 -5.24
N ARG A 226 -9.25 -24.89 -4.99
CA ARG A 226 -9.56 -26.31 -4.80
C ARG A 226 -8.97 -26.83 -3.48
N GLY A 227 -9.62 -27.87 -2.93
CA GLY A 227 -9.14 -28.61 -1.76
C GLY A 227 -8.82 -27.72 -0.55
N HIS A 228 -7.72 -28.00 0.09
CA HIS A 228 -7.26 -27.28 1.29
C HIS A 228 -6.85 -25.83 1.03
N TYR A 229 -6.44 -25.49 -0.21
CA TYR A 229 -6.09 -24.14 -0.58
C TYR A 229 -7.30 -23.18 -0.59
N LEU A 230 -8.50 -23.64 -0.87
CA LEU A 230 -9.70 -22.77 -0.92
C LEU A 230 -9.90 -22.01 0.40
N ARG A 231 -9.81 -22.70 1.54
CA ARG A 231 -9.95 -22.06 2.86
C ARG A 231 -8.82 -21.08 3.14
N ARG A 232 -7.58 -21.45 2.81
CA ARG A 232 -6.40 -20.57 2.97
C ARG A 232 -6.52 -19.32 2.10
N THR A 233 -6.92 -19.48 0.84
CA THR A 233 -7.15 -18.37 -0.11
C THR A 233 -8.29 -17.46 0.36
N ALA A 234 -9.42 -18.01 0.78
CA ALA A 234 -10.54 -17.24 1.31
C ALA A 234 -10.13 -16.49 2.59
N GLY A 235 -9.43 -17.14 3.52
CA GLY A 235 -8.95 -16.53 4.76
C GLY A 235 -7.98 -15.38 4.50
N LEU A 236 -6.97 -15.58 3.67
CA LEU A 236 -6.01 -14.53 3.35
C LEU A 236 -6.64 -13.38 2.56
N THR A 237 -7.58 -13.68 1.64
CA THR A 237 -8.37 -12.64 0.95
C THR A 237 -9.17 -11.81 1.94
N ALA A 238 -9.83 -12.44 2.91
CA ALA A 238 -10.59 -11.73 3.95
C ALA A 238 -9.68 -10.84 4.81
N VAL A 239 -8.49 -11.32 5.18
CA VAL A 239 -7.48 -10.52 5.90
C VAL A 239 -7.11 -9.28 5.08
N TRP A 240 -6.68 -9.46 3.82
CA TRP A 240 -6.26 -8.34 2.98
C TRP A 240 -7.40 -7.38 2.67
N PHE A 241 -8.59 -7.90 2.39
CA PHE A 241 -9.77 -7.07 2.19
C PHE A 241 -10.06 -6.19 3.43
N THR A 242 -10.02 -6.78 4.62
CA THR A 242 -10.32 -6.06 5.87
C THR A 242 -9.25 -5.02 6.19
N ILE A 243 -7.95 -5.34 6.02
CA ILE A 243 -6.86 -4.38 6.21
C ILE A 243 -7.00 -3.20 5.25
N ASN A 244 -7.24 -3.46 3.97
CA ASN A 244 -7.42 -2.42 2.95
C ASN A 244 -8.68 -1.58 3.22
N PHE A 245 -9.79 -2.22 3.58
CA PHE A 245 -11.05 -1.55 3.89
C PHE A 245 -10.89 -0.64 5.13
N TRP A 246 -10.29 -1.16 6.20
CA TRP A 246 -9.99 -0.38 7.39
C TRP A 246 -9.10 0.82 7.09
N THR A 247 -7.99 0.62 6.36
CA THR A 247 -7.08 1.69 5.95
C THR A 247 -7.82 2.79 5.19
N ALA A 248 -8.66 2.39 4.23
CA ALA A 248 -9.42 3.32 3.42
C ALA A 248 -10.48 4.11 4.21
N CYS A 249 -11.11 3.49 5.22
CA CYS A 249 -12.15 4.17 6.01
C CYS A 249 -11.57 5.03 7.14
N THR A 250 -10.45 4.60 7.76
CA THR A 250 -9.97 5.25 8.98
C THR A 250 -8.73 6.10 8.78
N LEU A 251 -7.76 5.67 7.99
CA LEU A 251 -6.53 6.45 7.81
C LEU A 251 -6.66 7.48 6.69
N PHE A 252 -7.33 7.12 5.61
CA PHE A 252 -7.43 8.00 4.44
C PHE A 252 -8.30 9.25 4.68
N PHE A 253 -9.41 9.13 5.41
CA PHE A 253 -10.32 10.26 5.68
C PHE A 253 -9.96 11.07 6.93
N PHE A 254 -8.88 10.73 7.64
CA PHE A 254 -8.50 11.40 8.88
C PHE A 254 -8.29 12.91 8.71
N ALA A 255 -7.52 13.32 7.70
CA ALA A 255 -7.26 14.74 7.46
C ALA A 255 -8.55 15.53 7.17
N ALA A 256 -9.41 15.01 6.28
CA ALA A 256 -10.68 15.64 5.98
C ALA A 256 -11.60 15.76 7.21
N TYR A 257 -11.61 14.74 8.07
CA TYR A 257 -12.37 14.74 9.33
C TYR A 257 -11.89 15.83 10.29
N VAL A 258 -10.58 15.87 10.57
CA VAL A 258 -10.08 16.80 11.59
C VAL A 258 -10.10 18.25 11.11
N GLN A 259 -9.90 18.51 9.81
CA GLN A 259 -10.04 19.85 9.24
C GLN A 259 -11.51 20.27 9.13
N GLY A 260 -12.37 19.42 8.56
CA GLY A 260 -13.76 19.76 8.27
C GLY A 260 -14.67 19.76 9.51
N GLU A 261 -14.53 18.80 10.40
CA GLU A 261 -15.43 18.63 11.56
C GLU A 261 -14.82 19.09 12.89
N ARG A 262 -13.48 19.10 13.02
CA ARG A 262 -12.79 19.51 14.27
C ARG A 262 -12.10 20.87 14.16
N GLY A 263 -12.00 21.43 12.95
CA GLY A 263 -11.40 22.75 12.71
C GLY A 263 -9.89 22.83 12.95
N TRP A 264 -9.18 21.69 12.74
CA TRP A 264 -7.72 21.69 12.83
C TRP A 264 -7.10 22.48 11.69
N ASP A 265 -6.07 23.23 12.03
CA ASP A 265 -5.23 23.93 11.05
C ASP A 265 -4.21 22.99 10.39
N GLU A 266 -3.61 23.47 9.32
CA GLU A 266 -2.61 22.74 8.53
C GLU A 266 -1.34 22.47 9.35
N MET A 267 -1.00 23.38 10.29
CA MET A 267 0.18 23.25 11.13
C MET A 267 0.02 22.09 12.11
N THR A 268 -1.19 21.91 12.67
CA THR A 268 -1.49 20.77 13.55
C THR A 268 -1.35 19.46 12.78
N LEU A 269 -1.85 19.38 11.54
CA LEU A 269 -1.66 18.21 10.67
C LEU A 269 -0.19 17.96 10.34
N ALA A 270 0.58 19.01 10.06
CA ALA A 270 2.01 18.94 9.76
C ALA A 270 2.83 18.33 10.90
N TRP A 271 2.37 18.43 12.14
CA TRP A 271 3.01 17.80 13.29
C TRP A 271 2.45 16.41 13.59
N VAL A 272 1.13 16.26 13.59
CA VAL A 272 0.46 15.02 14.01
C VAL A 272 0.70 13.89 13.01
N VAL A 273 0.52 14.12 11.70
CA VAL A 273 0.61 13.05 10.70
C VAL A 273 2.02 12.46 10.59
N PRO A 274 3.11 13.25 10.45
CA PRO A 274 4.45 12.69 10.39
C PRO A 274 4.87 12.01 11.69
N SER A 275 4.53 12.59 12.84
CA SER A 275 4.86 12.00 14.15
C SER A 275 4.16 10.66 14.37
N ALA A 276 2.88 10.57 13.98
CA ALA A 276 2.11 9.32 14.04
C ALA A 276 2.65 8.28 13.03
N THR A 277 3.13 8.72 11.86
CA THR A 277 3.78 7.83 10.89
C THR A 277 5.05 7.20 11.46
N LEU A 278 5.86 7.95 12.21
CA LEU A 278 7.01 7.41 12.95
C LEU A 278 6.59 6.38 14.02
N ALA A 279 5.49 6.65 14.75
CA ALA A 279 4.94 5.66 15.67
C ALA A 279 4.48 4.39 14.95
N GLY A 280 3.95 4.52 13.74
CA GLY A 280 3.61 3.39 12.87
C GLY A 280 4.80 2.47 12.60
N PHE A 281 5.98 3.01 12.38
CA PHE A 281 7.20 2.21 12.22
C PHE A 281 7.49 1.34 13.45
N CYS A 282 7.31 1.90 14.65
CA CYS A 282 7.40 1.12 15.90
C CYS A 282 6.35 0.00 15.94
N GLY A 283 5.15 0.28 15.42
CA GLY A 283 4.06 -0.68 15.31
C GLY A 283 4.39 -1.91 14.48
N TYR A 284 5.11 -1.74 13.36
CA TYR A 284 5.61 -2.86 12.55
C TYR A 284 6.58 -3.75 13.32
N LEU A 285 7.49 -3.14 14.09
CA LEU A 285 8.43 -3.90 14.93
C LEU A 285 7.73 -4.67 16.05
N LEU A 286 6.72 -4.04 16.67
CA LEU A 286 5.90 -4.68 17.70
C LEU A 286 5.07 -5.82 17.13
N ALA A 287 4.50 -5.67 15.93
CA ALA A 287 3.76 -6.73 15.24
C ALA A 287 4.64 -7.98 15.03
N GLY A 288 5.89 -7.79 14.57
CA GLY A 288 6.84 -8.88 14.41
C GLY A 288 7.09 -9.63 15.73
N ARG A 289 7.44 -8.90 16.80
CA ARG A 289 7.65 -9.48 18.12
C ARG A 289 6.42 -10.20 18.67
N SER A 290 5.24 -9.62 18.48
CA SER A 290 3.99 -10.22 18.92
C SER A 290 3.70 -11.53 18.20
N MET A 291 3.91 -11.57 16.87
CA MET A 291 3.76 -12.81 16.08
C MET A 291 4.69 -13.93 16.56
N ASP A 292 5.92 -13.59 16.94
CA ASP A 292 6.86 -14.56 17.46
C ASP A 292 6.50 -15.03 18.88
N ALA A 293 5.96 -14.16 19.72
CA ALA A 293 5.63 -14.45 21.11
C ALA A 293 4.33 -15.27 21.24
N ILE A 294 3.24 -14.80 20.64
CA ILE A 294 1.88 -15.34 20.86
C ILE A 294 1.27 -16.03 19.61
N GLY A 295 1.97 -16.03 18.47
CA GLY A 295 1.49 -16.61 17.22
C GLY A 295 0.83 -15.58 16.30
N ARG A 296 0.62 -16.00 15.02
CA ARG A 296 0.15 -15.09 13.96
C ARG A 296 -1.34 -14.76 14.11
N LYS A 297 -2.15 -15.77 14.35
CA LYS A 297 -3.59 -15.64 14.47
C LYS A 297 -4.04 -14.82 15.69
N PRO A 298 -3.53 -15.03 16.92
CA PRO A 298 -3.85 -14.16 18.06
C PRO A 298 -3.40 -12.72 17.85
N THR A 299 -2.20 -12.51 17.27
CA THR A 299 -1.69 -11.18 16.94
C THR A 299 -2.60 -10.46 15.94
N LEU A 300 -3.03 -11.14 14.87
CA LEU A 300 -4.01 -10.61 13.92
C LEU A 300 -5.29 -10.17 14.61
N GLY A 301 -5.82 -11.01 15.50
CA GLY A 301 -7.04 -10.72 16.27
C GLY A 301 -6.91 -9.47 17.16
N ILE A 302 -5.82 -9.36 17.91
CA ILE A 302 -5.55 -8.22 18.80
C ILE A 302 -5.39 -6.93 17.98
N TYR A 303 -4.65 -6.98 16.89
CA TYR A 303 -4.42 -5.81 16.05
C TYR A 303 -5.69 -5.34 15.32
N LEU A 304 -6.50 -6.26 14.78
CA LEU A 304 -7.78 -5.91 14.14
C LEU A 304 -8.79 -5.34 15.17
N ALA A 305 -8.91 -5.98 16.33
CA ALA A 305 -9.78 -5.48 17.39
C ALA A 305 -9.31 -4.11 17.90
N GLY A 306 -8.01 -3.96 18.17
CA GLY A 306 -7.40 -2.70 18.59
C GLY A 306 -7.61 -1.59 17.56
N ALA A 307 -7.42 -1.87 16.27
CA ALA A 307 -7.64 -0.94 15.19
C ALA A 307 -9.09 -0.47 15.09
N SER A 308 -10.04 -1.39 15.28
CA SER A 308 -11.47 -1.06 15.29
C SER A 308 -11.83 -0.18 16.50
N ILE A 309 -11.33 -0.51 17.68
CA ILE A 309 -11.58 0.27 18.92
C ILE A 309 -10.93 1.66 18.81
N ALA A 310 -9.64 1.71 18.44
CA ALA A 310 -8.93 2.98 18.30
C ALA A 310 -9.56 3.88 17.23
N GLY A 311 -10.00 3.31 16.10
CA GLY A 311 -10.74 4.03 15.06
C GLY A 311 -12.05 4.61 15.58
N THR A 312 -12.84 3.81 16.30
CA THR A 312 -14.09 4.28 16.88
C THR A 312 -13.88 5.42 17.89
N ILE A 313 -12.87 5.30 18.76
CA ILE A 313 -12.53 6.34 19.73
C ILE A 313 -12.05 7.60 19.01
N CYS A 314 -11.18 7.47 18.02
CA CYS A 314 -10.65 8.57 17.24
C CYS A 314 -11.75 9.45 16.62
N TYR A 315 -12.72 8.80 15.98
CA TYR A 315 -13.77 9.49 15.24
C TYR A 315 -15.01 9.90 16.07
N ARG A 316 -15.14 9.41 17.30
CA ARG A 316 -16.23 9.80 18.22
C ARG A 316 -15.81 10.76 19.31
N SER A 317 -14.51 10.94 19.53
CA SER A 317 -14.02 11.83 20.59
C SER A 317 -14.21 13.30 20.21
N GLU A 318 -14.53 14.11 21.20
CA GLU A 318 -14.54 15.56 21.11
C GLU A 318 -13.21 16.19 21.57
N SER A 319 -12.38 15.42 22.26
CA SER A 319 -11.09 15.87 22.77
C SER A 319 -9.97 15.66 21.76
N ASP A 320 -9.28 16.72 21.38
CA ASP A 320 -8.14 16.67 20.45
C ASP A 320 -7.02 15.76 20.99
N VAL A 321 -6.79 15.75 22.31
CA VAL A 321 -5.78 14.87 22.92
C VAL A 321 -6.13 13.40 22.69
N ILE A 322 -7.42 13.03 22.83
CA ILE A 322 -7.88 11.66 22.60
C ILE A 322 -7.81 11.32 21.11
N ILE A 323 -8.19 12.25 20.23
CA ILE A 323 -8.08 12.08 18.77
C ILE A 323 -6.63 11.82 18.38
N ILE A 324 -5.68 12.65 18.85
CA ILE A 324 -4.26 12.48 18.59
C ILE A 324 -3.77 11.13 19.11
N ALA A 325 -4.03 10.81 20.38
CA ALA A 325 -3.59 9.55 20.97
C ALA A 325 -4.15 8.32 20.23
N SER A 326 -5.43 8.37 19.84
CA SER A 326 -6.08 7.31 19.09
C SER A 326 -5.52 7.19 17.67
N TYR A 327 -5.19 8.31 17.01
CA TYR A 327 -4.57 8.30 15.70
C TYR A 327 -3.16 7.71 15.74
N PHE A 328 -2.37 8.01 16.80
CA PHE A 328 -1.08 7.35 17.03
C PHE A 328 -1.26 5.84 17.22
N ALA A 329 -2.26 5.42 17.98
CA ALA A 329 -2.59 4.00 18.14
C ALA A 329 -2.98 3.35 16.81
N LEU A 330 -3.78 4.02 15.97
CA LEU A 330 -4.14 3.56 14.62
C LEU A 330 -2.90 3.36 13.76
N MET A 331 -1.96 4.31 13.77
CA MET A 331 -0.72 4.20 13.04
C MET A 331 0.16 3.05 13.54
N MET A 332 0.26 2.84 14.86
CA MET A 332 0.96 1.68 15.42
C MET A 332 0.30 0.35 14.99
N LEU A 333 -1.02 0.32 14.94
CA LEU A 333 -1.78 -0.86 14.51
C LEU A 333 -1.73 -1.10 12.99
N ALA A 334 -1.18 -0.17 12.20
CA ALA A 334 -0.83 -0.40 10.79
C ALA A 334 0.21 -1.54 10.62
N GLY A 335 0.85 -2.01 11.70
CA GLY A 335 1.57 -3.29 11.71
C GLY A 335 0.74 -4.49 11.22
N LEU A 336 -0.59 -4.36 11.07
CA LEU A 336 -1.47 -5.30 10.36
C LEU A 336 -0.96 -5.68 8.97
N TRP A 337 -0.32 -4.77 8.26
CA TRP A 337 0.27 -5.06 6.95
C TRP A 337 1.39 -6.09 7.07
N ALA A 338 2.28 -5.95 8.07
CA ALA A 338 3.34 -6.94 8.31
C ALA A 338 2.77 -8.32 8.69
N ILE A 339 1.69 -8.34 9.47
CA ILE A 339 1.01 -9.58 9.86
C ILE A 339 0.42 -10.27 8.62
N GLY A 340 -0.25 -9.51 7.74
CA GLY A 340 -0.82 -10.02 6.50
C GLY A 340 0.24 -10.61 5.57
N GLU A 341 1.37 -9.93 5.37
CA GLU A 341 2.49 -10.43 4.55
C GLU A 341 3.12 -11.69 5.15
N THR A 342 3.31 -11.75 6.47
CA THR A 342 3.86 -12.94 7.13
C THR A 342 2.94 -14.15 6.94
N ILE A 343 1.64 -13.98 7.18
CA ILE A 343 0.63 -15.03 6.97
C ILE A 343 0.63 -15.48 5.50
N ALA A 344 0.73 -14.55 4.54
CA ALA A 344 0.74 -14.85 3.11
C ALA A 344 1.92 -15.75 2.72
N VAL A 345 3.11 -15.51 3.31
CA VAL A 345 4.32 -16.30 3.05
C VAL A 345 4.23 -17.69 3.66
N GLU A 346 3.64 -17.82 4.84
CA GLU A 346 3.60 -19.07 5.61
C GLU A 346 2.45 -20.02 5.18
N LEU A 347 1.33 -19.48 4.67
CA LEU A 347 0.15 -20.30 4.34
C LEU A 347 0.25 -21.09 3.04
N PHE A 348 1.17 -20.74 2.14
CA PHE A 348 1.22 -21.34 0.81
C PHE A 348 2.60 -21.90 0.49
N ASP A 349 2.59 -23.07 -0.16
CA ASP A 349 3.79 -23.73 -0.64
C ASP A 349 4.52 -22.84 -1.67
N THR A 350 5.83 -22.99 -1.77
CA THR A 350 6.70 -22.13 -2.57
C THR A 350 6.24 -22.00 -4.03
N ASP A 351 5.71 -23.07 -4.62
CA ASP A 351 5.29 -23.13 -6.04
C ASP A 351 4.06 -22.27 -6.36
N VAL A 352 3.18 -22.05 -5.38
CA VAL A 352 1.93 -21.30 -5.55
C VAL A 352 1.90 -19.99 -4.76
N ARG A 353 2.88 -19.74 -3.88
CA ARG A 353 2.95 -18.60 -2.96
C ARG A 353 2.83 -17.24 -3.67
N ALA A 354 3.62 -17.04 -4.73
CA ALA A 354 3.58 -15.78 -5.49
C ALA A 354 2.21 -15.55 -6.15
N THR A 355 1.64 -16.61 -6.75
CA THR A 355 0.30 -16.57 -7.36
C THR A 355 -0.78 -16.32 -6.30
N ALA A 356 -0.66 -16.95 -5.12
CA ALA A 356 -1.58 -16.78 -4.02
C ALA A 356 -1.55 -15.34 -3.47
N ASN A 357 -0.37 -14.78 -3.21
CA ASN A 357 -0.24 -13.39 -2.74
C ASN A 357 -0.75 -12.40 -3.81
N GLY A 358 -0.39 -12.58 -5.07
CA GLY A 358 -0.91 -11.77 -6.17
C GLY A 358 -2.43 -11.79 -6.27
N LEU A 359 -3.05 -12.96 -6.15
CA LEU A 359 -4.49 -13.11 -6.19
C LEU A 359 -5.18 -12.52 -4.96
N THR A 360 -4.73 -12.88 -3.76
CA THR A 360 -5.41 -12.55 -2.50
C THR A 360 -5.19 -11.10 -2.07
N ASN A 361 -3.98 -10.56 -2.23
CA ASN A 361 -3.66 -9.17 -1.90
C ASN A 361 -3.98 -8.24 -3.08
N ASN A 362 -3.32 -8.44 -4.24
CA ASN A 362 -3.33 -7.44 -5.30
C ASN A 362 -4.61 -7.43 -6.16
N LEU A 363 -5.33 -8.55 -6.26
CA LEU A 363 -6.58 -8.59 -7.02
C LEU A 363 -7.81 -8.54 -6.11
N LEU A 364 -7.96 -9.47 -5.18
CA LEU A 364 -9.17 -9.60 -4.38
C LEU A 364 -9.17 -8.68 -3.15
N GLY A 365 -8.07 -8.61 -2.40
CA GLY A 365 -7.96 -7.83 -1.19
C GLY A 365 -8.04 -6.32 -1.43
N ARG A 366 -7.55 -5.83 -2.57
CA ARG A 366 -7.59 -4.40 -2.93
C ARG A 366 -9.00 -3.86 -3.18
N TRP A 367 -10.00 -4.71 -3.33
CA TRP A 367 -11.39 -4.26 -3.32
C TRP A 367 -11.78 -3.59 -2.01
N GLY A 368 -11.07 -3.87 -0.91
CA GLY A 368 -11.23 -3.11 0.33
C GLY A 368 -10.94 -1.62 0.16
N LEU A 369 -9.91 -1.23 -0.63
CA LEU A 369 -9.61 0.17 -0.96
C LEU A 369 -10.67 0.82 -1.85
N VAL A 370 -11.41 0.04 -2.62
CA VAL A 370 -12.50 0.52 -3.49
C VAL A 370 -13.79 0.65 -2.68
N LEU A 371 -14.17 -0.41 -1.97
CA LEU A 371 -15.44 -0.45 -1.26
C LEU A 371 -15.43 0.34 0.04
N GLY A 372 -14.25 0.58 0.66
CA GLY A 372 -14.13 1.44 1.84
C GLY A 372 -14.61 2.86 1.57
N PRO A 373 -14.03 3.60 0.63
CA PRO A 373 -14.49 4.94 0.30
C PRO A 373 -15.93 4.97 -0.24
N ALA A 374 -16.39 3.94 -0.97
CA ALA A 374 -17.79 3.84 -1.38
C ALA A 374 -18.73 3.75 -0.17
N ALA A 375 -18.40 2.90 0.82
CA ALA A 375 -19.14 2.80 2.07
C ALA A 375 -19.10 4.11 2.87
N MET A 376 -17.93 4.78 2.92
CA MET A 376 -17.81 6.12 3.51
C MET A 376 -18.76 7.11 2.83
N GLY A 377 -18.71 7.23 1.50
CA GLY A 377 -19.58 8.15 0.75
C GLY A 377 -21.07 7.88 1.01
N PHE A 378 -21.48 6.61 0.98
CA PHE A 378 -22.86 6.24 1.29
C PHE A 378 -23.29 6.62 2.73
N LEU A 379 -22.44 6.37 3.72
CA LEU A 379 -22.75 6.70 5.12
C LEU A 379 -22.65 8.20 5.38
N ILE A 380 -21.68 8.91 4.84
CA ILE A 380 -21.59 10.38 4.93
C ILE A 380 -22.86 11.02 4.37
N GLY A 381 -23.35 10.56 3.20
CA GLY A 381 -24.58 11.05 2.61
C GLY A 381 -25.82 10.83 3.47
N LYS A 382 -25.82 9.79 4.33
CA LYS A 382 -26.94 9.50 5.24
C LYS A 382 -26.81 10.14 6.63
N LEU A 383 -25.60 10.19 7.17
CA LEU A 383 -25.33 10.61 8.56
C LEU A 383 -24.92 12.09 8.62
N GLY A 384 -24.42 12.65 7.50
CA GLY A 384 -23.97 14.05 7.42
C GLY A 384 -22.61 14.29 8.08
N SER A 385 -21.85 13.23 8.48
CA SER A 385 -20.57 13.35 9.18
C SER A 385 -19.58 12.26 8.75
N ILE A 386 -18.33 12.67 8.49
CA ILE A 386 -17.19 11.78 8.23
C ILE A 386 -16.90 10.97 9.51
N GLY A 387 -16.90 11.65 10.68
CA GLY A 387 -16.60 11.03 11.97
C GLY A 387 -17.58 9.91 12.29
N GLU A 388 -18.89 10.14 12.14
CA GLU A 388 -19.90 9.11 12.36
C GLU A 388 -19.74 7.94 11.39
N ALA A 389 -19.59 8.22 10.10
CA ALA A 389 -19.42 7.20 9.07
C ALA A 389 -18.20 6.31 9.36
N ALA A 390 -17.02 6.93 9.59
CA ALA A 390 -15.78 6.22 9.88
C ALA A 390 -15.87 5.39 11.17
N SER A 391 -16.52 5.91 12.23
CA SER A 391 -16.69 5.18 13.49
C SER A 391 -17.55 3.92 13.32
N TRP A 392 -18.65 4.00 12.57
CA TRP A 392 -19.49 2.84 12.30
C TRP A 392 -18.77 1.78 11.45
N LEU A 393 -17.99 2.20 10.46
CA LEU A 393 -17.22 1.27 9.63
C LEU A 393 -16.06 0.65 10.40
N ALA A 394 -15.42 1.40 11.31
CA ALA A 394 -14.42 0.87 12.22
C ALA A 394 -15.01 -0.22 13.13
N LEU A 395 -16.19 0.02 13.74
CA LEU A 395 -16.90 -0.98 14.52
C LEU A 395 -17.31 -2.20 13.71
N GLY A 396 -17.71 -2.00 12.45
CA GLY A 396 -18.12 -3.07 11.54
C GLY A 396 -17.04 -4.16 11.36
N ASN A 397 -15.77 -3.80 11.46
CA ASN A 397 -14.67 -4.76 11.40
C ASN A 397 -14.67 -5.76 12.56
N LEU A 398 -15.19 -5.40 13.74
CA LEU A 398 -15.34 -6.33 14.86
C LEU A 398 -16.37 -7.44 14.56
N VAL A 399 -17.36 -7.17 13.71
CA VAL A 399 -18.38 -8.15 13.32
C VAL A 399 -17.77 -9.22 12.41
N VAL A 400 -16.84 -8.83 11.52
CA VAL A 400 -16.17 -9.79 10.62
C VAL A 400 -14.98 -10.49 11.27
N LEU A 401 -14.47 -9.99 12.39
CA LEU A 401 -13.30 -10.55 13.08
C LEU A 401 -13.41 -12.05 13.42
N PRO A 402 -14.52 -12.55 14.01
CA PRO A 402 -14.66 -13.98 14.29
C PRO A 402 -14.58 -14.84 13.03
N LEU A 403 -15.17 -14.37 11.92
CA LEU A 403 -15.12 -15.07 10.63
C LEU A 403 -13.68 -15.14 10.10
N ILE A 404 -12.93 -14.04 10.16
CA ILE A 404 -11.53 -14.00 9.74
C ILE A 404 -10.70 -14.99 10.58
N LEU A 405 -10.85 -14.94 11.91
CA LEU A 405 -10.13 -15.84 12.82
C LEU A 405 -10.53 -17.31 12.62
N TRP A 406 -11.76 -17.59 12.18
CA TRP A 406 -12.17 -18.94 11.82
C TRP A 406 -11.56 -19.42 10.51
N LEU A 407 -11.45 -18.55 9.51
CA LEU A 407 -10.92 -18.90 8.18
C LEU A 407 -9.40 -19.07 8.20
N VAL A 408 -8.68 -18.21 8.95
CA VAL A 408 -7.21 -18.22 8.98
C VAL A 408 -6.74 -19.26 10.02
N PRO A 409 -5.99 -20.30 9.60
CA PRO A 409 -5.33 -21.21 10.54
C PRO A 409 -4.16 -20.50 11.25
N GLU A 410 -3.72 -21.02 12.41
CA GLU A 410 -2.42 -20.62 12.97
C GLU A 410 -1.31 -21.12 12.03
N SER A 411 -0.40 -20.24 11.63
CA SER A 411 0.64 -20.58 10.66
C SER A 411 2.03 -20.73 11.27
N ARG A 412 2.16 -20.49 12.59
CA ARG A 412 3.45 -20.55 13.31
C ARG A 412 4.16 -21.91 13.14
N ASP A 413 3.40 -22.99 13.09
CA ASP A 413 3.90 -24.36 13.05
C ASP A 413 4.01 -24.93 11.63
N PHE A 414 3.63 -24.14 10.59
CA PHE A 414 3.88 -24.54 9.21
C PHE A 414 5.38 -24.32 8.91
N GLY A 415 6.18 -25.38 9.01
CA GLY A 415 7.59 -25.36 8.63
C GLY A 415 7.75 -24.97 7.17
N LEU A 416 8.66 -24.04 6.89
CA LEU A 416 8.99 -23.62 5.51
C LEU A 416 9.61 -24.75 4.67
N ASP A 417 9.87 -25.92 5.28
CA ASP A 417 10.62 -27.04 4.73
C ASP A 417 9.77 -28.30 4.45
N GLU A 418 8.45 -28.25 4.64
CA GLU A 418 7.54 -29.37 4.31
C GLU A 418 6.81 -29.11 2.98
N GLY A 419 7.59 -28.81 1.93
CA GLY A 419 7.11 -28.63 0.56
C GLY A 419 8.08 -29.19 -0.46
#